data_5e980111e3fbc7caef8374da9c00f3d2
#
_entry.id   5e980111e3fbc7caef8374da9c00f3d2
#
_cell.length_a   1.000
_cell.length_b   1.000
_cell.length_c   1.000
_cell.angle_alpha   90.00
_cell.angle_beta   90.00
_cell.angle_gamma   90.00
#
_symmetry.space_group_name_H-M   'P 1'
#
loop_
_entity.id
_entity.type
_entity.pdbx_description
1 polymer ?
#
loop_
_entity_poly.entity_id
_entity_poly.type
_entity_poly.pdbx_seq_one_letter_code
_entity_poly.pdbx_strand_id
1 'polypeptide(L)'
;MPIMFPIVALFVTTALSAQPPNSYTCHRAGTPIQIDGNLNDPPWQRAPWTHNFIDIEGSDKPKPRFQTRVKMLWDDQYLYIAAELQDPHVWATLTAHDSVIFHDNDFEVFLDPDGDTLNYYEFEINALNTSWDLFLDKPYRFGGKADNSWNIPGLKTAIAVSGTLNNPADTDKGWTIEIAFPWKAFAEHAGTPAPPNPSDTWRINFSRVEWKHEITNGTYHVIPGTKEDNWVWSPQGTINMHIPERWGRVRFVP
;
A
#
# COMPACT_ATOMS: atom_id res chain seq x y z
N MET A 1 -41.34 48.47 -28.17
CA MET A 1 -40.06 47.76 -28.19
C MET A 1 -39.82 47.14 -26.83
N PRO A 2 -39.85 45.82 -26.67
CA PRO A 2 -39.53 45.22 -25.37
C PRO A 2 -38.01 45.15 -25.20
N ILE A 3 -37.53 45.60 -24.06
CA ILE A 3 -36.13 45.56 -23.67
C ILE A 3 -35.86 44.16 -23.12
N MET A 4 -35.07 43.35 -23.88
CA MET A 4 -34.58 42.05 -23.42
C MET A 4 -33.34 42.29 -22.55
N PHE A 5 -33.38 41.91 -21.27
CA PHE A 5 -32.21 41.84 -20.41
C PHE A 5 -31.53 40.46 -20.62
N PRO A 6 -30.22 40.41 -20.84
CA PRO A 6 -29.51 39.14 -20.90
C PRO A 6 -29.41 38.52 -19.51
N ILE A 7 -29.87 37.30 -19.34
CA ILE A 7 -29.61 36.48 -18.15
C ILE A 7 -28.18 35.98 -18.26
N VAL A 8 -27.30 36.51 -17.43
CA VAL A 8 -25.93 35.98 -17.26
C VAL A 8 -26.03 34.80 -16.29
N ALA A 9 -25.95 33.58 -16.81
CA ALA A 9 -25.84 32.40 -15.98
C ALA A 9 -24.40 32.30 -15.41
N LEU A 10 -24.29 32.50 -14.10
CA LEU A 10 -23.03 32.31 -13.38
C LEU A 10 -22.83 30.80 -13.16
N PHE A 11 -21.96 30.18 -13.93
CA PHE A 11 -21.51 28.80 -13.66
C PHE A 11 -20.53 28.83 -12.50
N VAL A 12 -21.01 28.48 -11.30
CA VAL A 12 -20.15 28.19 -10.16
C VAL A 12 -19.56 26.79 -10.38
N THR A 13 -18.36 26.73 -10.90
CA THR A 13 -17.56 25.50 -10.91
C THR A 13 -17.08 25.25 -9.47
N THR A 14 -17.76 24.37 -8.74
CA THR A 14 -17.19 23.82 -7.51
C THR A 14 -15.99 22.97 -7.89
N ALA A 15 -14.79 23.50 -7.71
CA ALA A 15 -13.59 22.70 -7.71
C ALA A 15 -13.74 21.68 -6.56
N LEU A 16 -13.91 20.38 -6.87
CA LEU A 16 -13.80 19.35 -5.87
C LEU A 16 -12.39 19.48 -5.28
N SER A 17 -12.31 19.94 -4.04
CA SER A 17 -11.04 19.98 -3.31
C SER A 17 -10.58 18.54 -3.12
N ALA A 18 -9.46 18.20 -3.72
CA ALA A 18 -8.87 16.88 -3.52
C ALA A 18 -8.65 16.65 -2.02
N GLN A 19 -9.06 15.50 -1.54
CA GLN A 19 -8.86 15.09 -0.14
C GLN A 19 -7.36 15.19 0.21
N PRO A 20 -7.00 15.82 1.35
CA PRO A 20 -5.60 15.91 1.75
C PRO A 20 -5.04 14.51 2.01
N PRO A 21 -3.73 14.29 1.79
CA PRO A 21 -3.08 13.04 2.12
C PRO A 21 -3.29 12.65 3.59
N ASN A 22 -3.45 11.36 3.85
CA ASN A 22 -3.54 10.82 5.21
C ASN A 22 -2.24 11.05 5.98
N SER A 23 -2.31 10.95 7.32
CA SER A 23 -1.14 11.09 8.18
C SER A 23 -1.08 9.97 9.22
N TYR A 24 0.13 9.58 9.61
CA TYR A 24 0.38 8.57 10.64
C TYR A 24 1.56 8.97 11.50
N THR A 25 1.46 8.71 12.79
CA THR A 25 2.58 8.86 13.72
C THR A 25 3.21 7.49 13.96
N CYS A 26 4.42 7.31 13.43
CA CYS A 26 5.18 6.07 13.53
C CYS A 26 6.06 6.11 14.78
N HIS A 27 5.73 5.31 15.78
CA HIS A 27 6.45 5.22 17.06
C HIS A 27 7.58 4.21 17.01
N ARG A 28 8.58 4.36 17.89
CA ARG A 28 9.58 3.31 18.09
C ARG A 28 8.96 2.04 18.65
N ALA A 29 9.44 0.90 18.16
CA ALA A 29 8.97 -0.42 18.57
C ALA A 29 9.21 -0.68 20.08
N GLY A 30 10.29 -0.15 20.63
CA GLY A 30 10.65 -0.28 22.05
C GLY A 30 11.18 -1.65 22.45
N THR A 31 10.75 -2.71 21.80
CA THR A 31 11.24 -4.09 21.97
C THR A 31 11.28 -4.77 20.59
N PRO A 32 12.13 -5.82 20.40
CA PRO A 32 12.19 -6.53 19.15
C PRO A 32 10.84 -7.06 18.67
N ILE A 33 10.64 -7.05 17.35
CA ILE A 33 9.49 -7.65 16.67
C ILE A 33 9.99 -8.92 15.97
N GLN A 34 9.27 -10.03 16.15
CA GLN A 34 9.52 -11.25 15.42
C GLN A 34 8.68 -11.22 14.14
N ILE A 35 9.34 -11.31 12.98
CA ILE A 35 8.65 -11.32 11.70
C ILE A 35 8.20 -12.76 11.43
N ASP A 36 6.98 -13.10 11.83
CA ASP A 36 6.38 -14.44 11.70
C ASP A 36 4.95 -14.42 11.10
N GLY A 37 4.48 -13.22 10.74
CA GLY A 37 3.15 -12.99 10.18
C GLY A 37 2.05 -12.80 11.23
N ASN A 38 2.34 -13.01 12.54
CA ASN A 38 1.37 -12.84 13.61
C ASN A 38 1.55 -11.48 14.30
N LEU A 39 0.50 -10.70 14.37
CA LEU A 39 0.53 -9.36 14.97
C LEU A 39 0.35 -9.38 16.50
N ASN A 40 0.85 -10.43 17.16
CA ASN A 40 0.68 -10.65 18.61
C ASN A 40 1.79 -10.01 19.45
N ASP A 41 2.88 -9.60 18.86
CA ASP A 41 4.00 -8.98 19.57
C ASP A 41 3.56 -7.71 20.31
N PRO A 42 4.07 -7.49 21.55
CA PRO A 42 3.68 -6.35 22.37
C PRO A 42 3.82 -4.98 21.69
N PRO A 43 4.82 -4.70 20.84
CA PRO A 43 4.87 -3.46 20.07
C PRO A 43 3.63 -3.22 19.21
N TRP A 44 3.17 -4.25 18.49
CA TRP A 44 1.99 -4.15 17.64
C TRP A 44 0.70 -3.87 18.40
N GLN A 45 0.60 -4.34 19.64
CA GLN A 45 -0.59 -4.07 20.48
C GLN A 45 -0.71 -2.58 20.85
N ARG A 46 0.40 -1.85 20.85
CA ARG A 46 0.44 -0.40 21.17
C ARG A 46 0.37 0.48 19.93
N ALA A 47 0.75 -0.03 18.77
CA ALA A 47 0.70 0.72 17.53
C ALA A 47 -0.75 0.97 17.09
N PRO A 48 -1.14 2.19 16.75
CA PRO A 48 -2.48 2.46 16.23
C PRO A 48 -2.63 1.88 14.82
N TRP A 49 -3.86 1.45 14.49
CA TRP A 49 -4.21 1.16 13.11
C TRP A 49 -4.38 2.45 12.30
N THR A 50 -4.07 2.41 11.02
CA THR A 50 -4.55 3.39 10.05
C THR A 50 -6.08 3.31 9.95
N HIS A 51 -6.71 4.29 9.32
CA HIS A 51 -8.06 4.10 8.80
C HIS A 51 -8.07 2.95 7.79
N ASN A 52 -9.23 2.30 7.65
CA ASN A 52 -9.42 1.30 6.59
C ASN A 52 -9.15 1.94 5.22
N PHE A 53 -8.63 1.14 4.31
CA PHE A 53 -8.43 1.56 2.93
C PHE A 53 -9.75 1.94 2.27
N ILE A 54 -9.67 2.82 1.31
CA ILE A 54 -10.77 3.27 0.47
C ILE A 54 -10.39 3.06 -1.00
N ASP A 55 -11.32 3.27 -1.91
CA ASP A 55 -11.03 3.25 -3.34
C ASP A 55 -9.91 4.24 -3.71
N ILE A 56 -9.05 3.86 -4.62
CA ILE A 56 -7.89 4.67 -5.06
C ILE A 56 -8.32 6.05 -5.61
N GLU A 57 -9.49 6.16 -6.20
CA GLU A 57 -10.02 7.42 -6.70
C GLU A 57 -10.64 8.30 -5.61
N GLY A 58 -10.93 7.74 -4.41
CA GLY A 58 -11.42 8.49 -3.26
C GLY A 58 -12.76 8.04 -2.70
N SER A 59 -13.24 8.77 -1.68
CA SER A 59 -14.42 8.42 -0.88
C SER A 59 -15.76 8.47 -1.63
N ASP A 60 -15.80 9.10 -2.80
CA ASP A 60 -17.00 9.17 -3.63
C ASP A 60 -17.24 7.89 -4.44
N LYS A 61 -16.29 6.97 -4.42
CA LYS A 61 -16.37 5.66 -5.05
C LYS A 61 -16.95 4.62 -4.09
N PRO A 62 -17.38 3.45 -4.60
CA PRO A 62 -17.85 2.36 -3.76
C PRO A 62 -16.81 1.98 -2.69
N LYS A 63 -17.29 1.67 -1.49
CA LYS A 63 -16.39 1.18 -0.43
C LYS A 63 -15.77 -0.16 -0.83
N PRO A 64 -14.52 -0.43 -0.43
CA PRO A 64 -13.91 -1.73 -0.54
C PRO A 64 -14.82 -2.85 -0.03
N ARG A 65 -14.84 -3.97 -0.73
CA ARG A 65 -15.61 -5.16 -0.32
C ARG A 65 -15.05 -5.77 0.96
N PHE A 66 -13.76 -5.64 1.17
CA PHE A 66 -13.02 -6.20 2.30
C PHE A 66 -12.19 -5.12 2.98
N GLN A 67 -12.04 -5.25 4.30
CA GLN A 67 -11.26 -4.30 5.08
C GLN A 67 -9.77 -4.56 4.91
N THR A 68 -8.99 -3.50 4.80
CA THR A 68 -7.53 -3.51 4.88
C THR A 68 -7.08 -2.35 5.76
N ARG A 69 -6.12 -2.59 6.63
CA ARG A 69 -5.55 -1.58 7.52
C ARG A 69 -4.10 -1.91 7.87
N VAL A 70 -3.34 -0.91 8.24
CA VAL A 70 -1.90 -1.02 8.45
C VAL A 70 -1.49 -0.43 9.79
N LYS A 71 -0.43 -0.96 10.37
CA LYS A 71 0.33 -0.37 11.48
C LYS A 71 1.77 -0.16 11.03
N MET A 72 2.41 0.86 11.58
CA MET A 72 3.84 1.11 11.35
C MET A 72 4.56 1.34 12.67
N LEU A 73 5.75 0.80 12.78
CA LEU A 73 6.71 1.02 13.87
C LEU A 73 8.12 1.13 13.28
N TRP A 74 9.06 1.60 14.06
CA TRP A 74 10.45 1.69 13.64
C TRP A 74 11.43 1.48 14.79
N ASP A 75 12.67 1.13 14.44
CA ASP A 75 13.81 1.14 15.35
C ASP A 75 15.07 1.60 14.60
N ASP A 76 16.25 1.39 15.16
CA ASP A 76 17.50 1.81 14.54
C ASP A 76 17.91 0.96 13.32
N GLN A 77 17.25 -0.15 13.08
CA GLN A 77 17.57 -1.10 11.99
C GLN A 77 16.51 -1.17 10.90
N TYR A 78 15.23 -1.05 11.27
CA TYR A 78 14.12 -1.34 10.37
C TYR A 78 12.96 -0.34 10.50
N LEU A 79 12.30 -0.11 9.37
CA LEU A 79 10.89 0.25 9.32
C LEU A 79 10.09 -1.03 9.35
N TYR A 80 9.17 -1.16 10.29
CA TYR A 80 8.26 -2.29 10.40
C TYR A 80 6.88 -1.89 9.91
N ILE A 81 6.28 -2.74 9.08
CA ILE A 81 4.92 -2.60 8.59
C ILE A 81 4.16 -3.88 8.90
N ALA A 82 2.99 -3.73 9.49
CA ALA A 82 2.05 -4.83 9.68
C ALA A 82 0.73 -4.49 8.99
N ALA A 83 0.22 -5.40 8.17
CA ALA A 83 -1.06 -5.25 7.49
C ALA A 83 -2.02 -6.36 7.88
N GLU A 84 -3.31 -6.03 7.96
CA GLU A 84 -4.41 -6.98 8.13
C GLU A 84 -5.37 -6.80 6.96
N LEU A 85 -5.59 -7.87 6.21
CA LEU A 85 -6.44 -7.91 5.03
C LEU A 85 -7.57 -8.92 5.27
N GLN A 86 -8.80 -8.45 5.39
CA GLN A 86 -9.96 -9.32 5.35
C GLN A 86 -10.10 -9.89 3.95
N ASP A 87 -10.24 -11.22 3.85
CA ASP A 87 -10.40 -11.89 2.58
C ASP A 87 -11.09 -13.26 2.80
N PRO A 88 -12.29 -13.47 2.28
CA PRO A 88 -12.97 -14.77 2.42
C PRO A 88 -12.41 -15.86 1.52
N HIS A 89 -11.52 -15.52 0.58
CA HIS A 89 -10.90 -16.43 -0.37
C HIS A 89 -9.45 -16.05 -0.61
N VAL A 90 -8.57 -16.47 0.32
CA VAL A 90 -7.14 -16.18 0.23
C VAL A 90 -6.49 -17.09 -0.82
N TRP A 91 -6.06 -16.49 -1.91
CA TRP A 91 -5.40 -17.23 -2.99
C TRP A 91 -4.29 -16.41 -3.64
N ALA A 92 -3.31 -17.11 -4.21
CA ALA A 92 -2.24 -16.56 -5.01
C ALA A 92 -1.64 -17.65 -5.91
N THR A 93 -1.03 -17.24 -7.00
CA THR A 93 -0.48 -18.14 -8.03
C THR A 93 1.00 -17.90 -8.34
N LEU A 94 1.48 -16.67 -8.14
CA LEU A 94 2.84 -16.27 -8.48
C LEU A 94 3.83 -16.67 -7.39
N THR A 95 4.87 -17.41 -7.77
CA THR A 95 5.85 -18.00 -6.85
C THR A 95 7.29 -17.57 -7.12
N ALA A 96 7.55 -16.91 -8.25
CA ALA A 96 8.89 -16.43 -8.57
C ALA A 96 9.05 -14.97 -8.10
N HIS A 97 10.14 -14.68 -7.37
CA HIS A 97 10.53 -13.31 -7.04
C HIS A 97 10.64 -12.48 -8.32
N ASP A 98 10.27 -11.20 -8.24
CA ASP A 98 10.18 -10.26 -9.38
C ASP A 98 9.13 -10.62 -10.45
N SER A 99 8.20 -11.52 -10.15
CA SER A 99 6.97 -11.59 -10.93
C SER A 99 6.17 -10.30 -10.74
N VAL A 100 5.37 -9.94 -11.74
CA VAL A 100 4.44 -8.81 -11.66
C VAL A 100 3.31 -9.19 -10.70
N ILE A 101 3.50 -8.88 -9.41
CA ILE A 101 2.71 -9.43 -8.29
C ILE A 101 1.26 -8.98 -8.33
N PHE A 102 0.96 -7.75 -8.80
CA PHE A 102 -0.43 -7.27 -8.91
C PHE A 102 -1.31 -8.07 -9.91
N HIS A 103 -0.77 -9.08 -10.58
CA HIS A 103 -1.58 -10.05 -11.31
C HIS A 103 -2.24 -11.10 -10.39
N ASP A 104 -1.79 -11.21 -9.13
CA ASP A 104 -2.49 -11.85 -8.02
C ASP A 104 -3.23 -10.81 -7.17
N ASN A 105 -3.99 -11.24 -6.16
CA ASN A 105 -4.34 -10.39 -5.03
C ASN A 105 -3.07 -10.09 -4.23
N ASP A 106 -2.84 -8.83 -3.89
CA ASP A 106 -1.60 -8.43 -3.25
C ASP A 106 -1.75 -7.29 -2.24
N PHE A 107 -0.62 -6.96 -1.63
CA PHE A 107 -0.42 -5.78 -0.80
C PHE A 107 0.84 -5.05 -1.26
N GLU A 108 0.74 -3.75 -1.43
CA GLU A 108 1.80 -2.91 -1.95
C GLU A 108 2.21 -1.83 -0.96
N VAL A 109 3.48 -1.47 -0.97
CA VAL A 109 4.10 -0.42 -0.17
C VAL A 109 4.88 0.53 -1.07
N PHE A 110 4.60 1.81 -0.97
CA PHE A 110 5.28 2.89 -1.69
C PHE A 110 5.98 3.81 -0.70
N LEU A 111 7.26 4.11 -0.95
CA LEU A 111 8.12 4.86 -0.03
C LEU A 111 8.87 5.96 -0.78
N ASP A 112 8.66 7.22 -0.37
CA ASP A 112 9.39 8.41 -0.85
C ASP A 112 9.97 9.11 0.39
N PRO A 113 11.26 8.84 0.70
CA PRO A 113 11.85 9.21 1.99
C PRO A 113 11.97 10.72 2.24
N ASP A 114 12.41 11.51 1.26
CA ASP A 114 12.57 12.97 1.41
C ASP A 114 11.35 13.76 0.94
N GLY A 115 10.38 13.08 0.31
CA GLY A 115 9.13 13.67 -0.11
C GLY A 115 9.25 14.60 -1.32
N ASP A 116 10.31 14.47 -2.12
CA ASP A 116 10.54 15.28 -3.32
C ASP A 116 9.84 14.74 -4.57
N THR A 117 9.24 13.53 -4.48
CA THR A 117 8.53 12.81 -5.54
C THR A 117 9.41 12.09 -6.56
N LEU A 118 10.70 12.04 -6.29
CA LEU A 118 11.70 11.35 -7.10
C LEU A 118 12.36 10.23 -6.27
N ASN A 119 13.08 9.33 -6.94
CA ASN A 119 13.90 8.30 -6.28
C ASN A 119 13.12 7.52 -5.21
N TYR A 120 11.93 7.06 -5.56
CA TYR A 120 11.05 6.35 -4.66
C TYR A 120 11.03 4.84 -4.90
N TYR A 121 10.50 4.12 -3.94
CA TYR A 121 10.51 2.66 -3.91
C TYR A 121 9.09 2.11 -3.92
N GLU A 122 8.94 0.95 -4.53
CA GLU A 122 7.73 0.16 -4.57
C GLU A 122 8.06 -1.27 -4.15
N PHE A 123 7.18 -1.86 -3.38
CA PHE A 123 7.27 -3.24 -2.94
C PHE A 123 5.89 -3.86 -2.97
N GLU A 124 5.75 -4.98 -3.66
CA GLU A 124 4.52 -5.76 -3.75
C GLU A 124 4.72 -7.14 -3.15
N ILE A 125 3.67 -7.71 -2.53
CA ILE A 125 3.72 -9.03 -1.94
C ILE A 125 2.36 -9.72 -1.99
N ASN A 126 2.32 -11.00 -2.39
CA ASN A 126 1.11 -11.81 -2.40
C ASN A 126 1.00 -12.73 -1.17
N ALA A 127 -0.10 -13.47 -1.05
CA ALA A 127 -0.34 -14.36 0.08
C ALA A 127 0.57 -15.60 0.13
N LEU A 128 1.33 -15.90 -0.93
CA LEU A 128 2.39 -16.90 -0.95
C LEU A 128 3.73 -16.39 -0.40
N ASN A 129 3.78 -15.13 0.07
CA ASN A 129 5.02 -14.45 0.47
C ASN A 129 6.01 -14.29 -0.71
N THR A 130 5.50 -14.21 -1.92
CA THR A 130 6.28 -13.87 -3.11
C THR A 130 6.25 -12.38 -3.30
N SER A 131 7.42 -11.77 -3.52
CA SER A 131 7.55 -10.31 -3.61
C SER A 131 8.17 -9.85 -4.91
N TRP A 132 7.91 -8.58 -5.19
CA TRP A 132 8.51 -7.77 -6.24
C TRP A 132 8.93 -6.43 -5.65
N ASP A 133 10.17 -6.03 -5.84
CA ASP A 133 10.72 -4.78 -5.35
C ASP A 133 11.29 -3.95 -6.50
N LEU A 134 10.97 -2.66 -6.51
CA LEU A 134 11.29 -1.75 -7.58
C LEU A 134 11.88 -0.46 -7.04
N PHE A 135 12.79 0.13 -7.83
CA PHE A 135 13.23 1.51 -7.67
C PHE A 135 12.80 2.34 -8.88
N LEU A 136 12.25 3.54 -8.63
CA LEU A 136 11.85 4.48 -9.67
C LEU A 136 12.55 5.83 -9.46
N ASP A 137 13.27 6.29 -10.50
CA ASP A 137 13.91 7.61 -10.50
C ASP A 137 12.88 8.76 -10.45
N LYS A 138 11.72 8.54 -11.05
CA LYS A 138 10.59 9.49 -11.10
C LYS A 138 9.30 8.79 -11.54
N PRO A 139 8.12 9.43 -11.33
CA PRO A 139 6.85 8.89 -11.81
C PRO A 139 6.82 8.60 -13.31
N TYR A 140 6.14 7.53 -13.71
CA TYR A 140 5.98 7.13 -15.13
C TYR A 140 5.43 8.25 -16.01
N ARG A 141 4.50 9.08 -15.47
CA ARG A 141 3.93 10.24 -16.19
C ARG A 141 4.97 11.30 -16.59
N PHE A 142 6.15 11.28 -15.98
CA PHE A 142 7.29 12.13 -16.32
C PHE A 142 8.41 11.37 -17.04
N GLY A 143 8.09 10.18 -17.57
CA GLY A 143 9.04 9.34 -18.31
C GLY A 143 9.97 8.53 -17.42
N GLY A 144 9.62 8.33 -16.15
CA GLY A 144 10.30 7.41 -15.24
C GLY A 144 10.23 5.96 -15.70
N LYS A 145 11.18 5.16 -15.26
CA LYS A 145 11.24 3.73 -15.51
C LYS A 145 11.58 3.02 -14.23
N ALA A 146 10.89 1.90 -14.00
CA ALA A 146 11.23 1.01 -12.90
C ALA A 146 12.57 0.31 -13.16
N ASP A 147 13.44 0.30 -12.18
CA ASP A 147 14.57 -0.63 -12.12
C ASP A 147 14.10 -1.90 -11.40
N ASN A 148 13.80 -2.93 -12.17
CA ASN A 148 13.40 -4.24 -11.67
C ASN A 148 14.59 -5.09 -11.20
N SER A 149 15.81 -4.61 -11.35
CA SER A 149 17.01 -5.30 -10.85
C SER A 149 17.42 -4.85 -9.45
N TRP A 150 16.76 -3.77 -8.97
CA TRP A 150 16.97 -3.32 -7.60
C TRP A 150 16.30 -4.28 -6.63
N ASN A 151 17.00 -4.60 -5.56
CA ASN A 151 16.51 -5.52 -4.53
C ASN A 151 16.70 -4.90 -3.15
N ILE A 152 15.90 -5.32 -2.17
CA ILE A 152 15.97 -4.86 -0.78
C ILE A 152 16.84 -5.81 0.05
N PRO A 153 18.16 -5.56 0.17
CA PRO A 153 19.05 -6.48 0.87
C PRO A 153 18.74 -6.53 2.37
N GLY A 154 18.39 -7.71 2.86
CA GLY A 154 18.07 -7.94 4.27
C GLY A 154 16.61 -7.67 4.64
N LEU A 155 15.73 -7.52 3.65
CA LEU A 155 14.29 -7.55 3.82
C LEU A 155 13.86 -8.81 4.59
N LYS A 156 12.88 -8.65 5.48
CA LYS A 156 12.21 -9.79 6.12
C LYS A 156 10.71 -9.63 5.93
N THR A 157 10.06 -10.69 5.52
CA THR A 157 8.61 -10.74 5.33
C THR A 157 8.06 -12.04 5.91
N ALA A 158 6.84 -11.98 6.40
CA ALA A 158 6.09 -13.15 6.81
C ALA A 158 4.60 -12.93 6.59
N ILE A 159 3.92 -14.00 6.20
CA ILE A 159 2.49 -14.05 5.97
C ILE A 159 1.87 -15.07 6.92
N ALA A 160 0.72 -14.74 7.51
CA ALA A 160 -0.12 -15.71 8.20
C ALA A 160 -1.54 -15.66 7.63
N VAL A 161 -2.06 -16.82 7.23
CA VAL A 161 -3.43 -16.96 6.72
C VAL A 161 -4.35 -17.44 7.83
N SER A 162 -5.44 -16.72 8.05
CA SER A 162 -6.50 -17.12 8.96
C SER A 162 -7.58 -17.88 8.20
N GLY A 163 -7.26 -19.09 7.80
CA GLY A 163 -7.98 -19.96 6.90
C GLY A 163 -7.03 -20.91 6.18
N THR A 164 -7.29 -21.22 4.92
CA THR A 164 -6.50 -22.14 4.13
C THR A 164 -6.18 -21.57 2.75
N LEU A 165 -4.93 -21.23 2.52
CA LEU A 165 -4.46 -20.67 1.24
C LEU A 165 -4.78 -21.60 0.06
N ASN A 166 -5.34 -21.03 -1.02
CA ASN A 166 -5.67 -21.74 -2.27
C ASN A 166 -6.68 -22.89 -2.11
N ASN A 167 -7.53 -22.85 -1.08
CA ASN A 167 -8.57 -23.86 -0.89
C ASN A 167 -9.98 -23.26 -1.04
N PRO A 168 -10.66 -23.42 -2.17
CA PRO A 168 -11.99 -22.87 -2.37
C PRO A 168 -13.12 -23.64 -1.66
N ALA A 169 -12.81 -24.68 -0.90
CA ALA A 169 -13.80 -25.49 -0.19
C ALA A 169 -14.19 -24.93 1.18
N ASP A 170 -13.42 -24.00 1.71
CA ASP A 170 -13.71 -23.29 2.96
C ASP A 170 -13.85 -21.77 2.75
N THR A 171 -14.05 -21.06 3.84
CA THR A 171 -14.13 -19.59 3.83
C THR A 171 -13.13 -19.06 4.84
N ASP A 172 -12.22 -18.24 4.36
CA ASP A 172 -11.18 -17.65 5.16
C ASP A 172 -11.69 -16.43 5.94
N LYS A 173 -10.88 -15.97 6.91
CA LYS A 173 -11.08 -14.67 7.53
C LYS A 173 -10.22 -13.59 6.89
N GLY A 174 -9.08 -13.99 6.31
CA GLY A 174 -8.12 -13.11 5.68
C GLY A 174 -6.69 -13.52 5.99
N TRP A 175 -5.79 -12.60 5.80
CA TRP A 175 -4.37 -12.79 6.01
C TRP A 175 -3.71 -11.56 6.62
N THR A 176 -2.57 -11.78 7.26
CA THR A 176 -1.75 -10.75 7.88
C THR A 176 -0.36 -10.79 7.31
N ILE A 177 0.28 -9.64 7.28
CA ILE A 177 1.62 -9.44 6.74
C ILE A 177 2.44 -8.74 7.79
N GLU A 178 3.68 -9.18 7.98
CA GLU A 178 4.73 -8.42 8.64
C GLU A 178 5.88 -8.20 7.68
N ILE A 179 6.38 -6.97 7.62
CA ILE A 179 7.50 -6.56 6.79
C ILE A 179 8.48 -5.79 7.66
N ALA A 180 9.77 -6.12 7.59
CA ALA A 180 10.84 -5.33 8.16
C ALA A 180 11.78 -4.84 7.04
N PHE A 181 11.65 -3.58 6.68
CA PHE A 181 12.49 -2.90 5.70
C PHE A 181 13.77 -2.39 6.38
N PRO A 182 14.96 -2.89 6.03
CA PRO A 182 16.21 -2.39 6.62
C PRO A 182 16.53 -1.00 6.08
N TRP A 183 16.77 -0.04 6.95
CA TRP A 183 17.08 1.36 6.55
C TRP A 183 18.24 1.45 5.56
N LYS A 184 19.24 0.59 5.70
CA LYS A 184 20.41 0.57 4.81
C LYS A 184 20.06 0.32 3.35
N ALA A 185 18.92 -0.31 3.06
CA ALA A 185 18.47 -0.56 1.68
C ALA A 185 18.05 0.73 0.96
N PHE A 186 17.64 1.74 1.71
CA PHE A 186 17.19 3.03 1.17
C PHE A 186 18.30 4.11 1.18
N ALA A 187 19.37 3.91 1.94
CA ALA A 187 20.35 4.95 2.26
C ALA A 187 21.00 5.62 1.04
N GLU A 188 21.13 4.90 -0.07
CA GLU A 188 21.77 5.42 -1.29
C GLU A 188 20.94 6.52 -1.97
N HIS A 189 19.62 6.39 -1.98
CA HIS A 189 18.73 7.28 -2.73
C HIS A 189 17.69 7.97 -1.84
N ALA A 190 17.80 7.83 -0.52
CA ALA A 190 16.78 8.37 0.40
C ALA A 190 16.72 9.91 0.42
N GLY A 191 17.77 10.62 0.00
CA GLY A 191 17.82 12.09 0.08
C GLY A 191 17.78 12.65 1.51
N THR A 192 17.54 11.81 2.51
CA THR A 192 17.36 12.11 3.93
C THR A 192 17.99 11.01 4.78
N PRO A 193 18.24 11.21 6.09
CA PRO A 193 18.75 10.15 6.94
C PRO A 193 17.89 8.88 6.95
N ALA A 194 18.54 7.71 6.82
CA ALA A 194 17.94 6.39 6.97
C ALA A 194 18.84 5.54 7.89
N PRO A 195 18.45 5.34 9.17
CA PRO A 195 17.16 5.64 9.80
C PRO A 195 16.84 7.14 9.89
N PRO A 196 15.54 7.50 9.89
CA PRO A 196 15.11 8.89 10.04
C PRO A 196 15.44 9.44 11.43
N ASN A 197 15.64 10.76 11.52
CA ASN A 197 15.70 11.42 12.82
C ASN A 197 14.31 11.54 13.44
N PRO A 198 14.19 11.66 14.76
CA PRO A 198 12.93 12.00 15.40
C PRO A 198 12.34 13.30 14.82
N SER A 199 11.08 13.24 14.42
CA SER A 199 10.29 14.28 13.74
C SER A 199 10.46 14.36 12.22
N ASP A 200 11.35 13.60 11.60
CA ASP A 200 11.37 13.47 10.15
C ASP A 200 10.05 12.90 9.64
N THR A 201 9.72 13.23 8.40
CA THR A 201 8.48 12.80 7.77
C THR A 201 8.79 12.26 6.39
N TRP A 202 8.39 11.01 6.14
CA TRP A 202 8.43 10.38 4.82
C TRP A 202 7.04 10.39 4.19
N ARG A 203 6.98 10.32 2.87
CA ARG A 203 5.74 9.95 2.18
C ARG A 203 5.70 8.44 2.02
N ILE A 204 4.63 7.85 2.53
CA ILE A 204 4.40 6.41 2.44
C ILE A 204 2.95 6.20 2.01
N ASN A 205 2.72 5.24 1.13
CA ASN A 205 1.37 4.80 0.85
C ASN A 205 1.30 3.29 0.76
N PHE A 206 0.09 2.79 0.82
CA PHE A 206 -0.21 1.38 0.70
C PHE A 206 -1.35 1.18 -0.27
N SER A 207 -1.28 0.10 -1.04
CA SER A 207 -2.35 -0.36 -1.90
C SER A 207 -2.65 -1.83 -1.62
N ARG A 208 -3.83 -2.24 -2.00
CA ARG A 208 -4.24 -3.63 -2.15
C ARG A 208 -4.86 -3.76 -3.53
N VAL A 209 -4.36 -4.68 -4.33
CA VAL A 209 -5.02 -5.15 -5.53
C VAL A 209 -5.91 -6.32 -5.18
N GLU A 210 -7.17 -6.27 -5.64
CA GLU A 210 -8.14 -7.31 -5.36
C GLU A 210 -8.91 -7.69 -6.63
N TRP A 211 -8.65 -8.89 -7.13
CA TRP A 211 -9.29 -9.43 -8.32
C TRP A 211 -10.64 -10.06 -8.02
N LYS A 212 -11.56 -9.94 -8.96
CA LYS A 212 -12.76 -10.77 -9.00
C LYS A 212 -12.39 -12.14 -9.54
N HIS A 213 -12.79 -13.17 -8.83
CA HIS A 213 -12.45 -14.55 -9.19
C HIS A 213 -13.69 -15.41 -9.39
N GLU A 214 -13.51 -16.51 -10.10
CA GLU A 214 -14.40 -17.65 -10.19
C GLU A 214 -13.68 -18.92 -9.75
N ILE A 215 -14.45 -19.94 -9.35
CA ILE A 215 -13.91 -21.24 -8.94
C ILE A 215 -14.28 -22.25 -10.01
N THR A 216 -13.27 -22.82 -10.68
CA THR A 216 -13.46 -23.85 -11.70
C THR A 216 -12.58 -25.05 -11.38
N ASN A 217 -13.18 -26.23 -11.29
CA ASN A 217 -12.49 -27.49 -10.93
C ASN A 217 -11.72 -27.42 -9.61
N GLY A 218 -12.24 -26.67 -8.61
CA GLY A 218 -11.58 -26.52 -7.31
C GLY A 218 -10.37 -25.59 -7.31
N THR A 219 -10.23 -24.70 -8.30
CA THR A 219 -9.13 -23.74 -8.43
C THR A 219 -9.70 -22.33 -8.67
N TYR A 220 -9.06 -21.34 -8.08
CA TYR A 220 -9.37 -19.93 -8.31
C TYR A 220 -8.84 -19.44 -9.65
N HIS A 221 -9.63 -18.65 -10.35
CA HIS A 221 -9.26 -17.99 -11.59
C HIS A 221 -9.80 -16.57 -11.59
N VAL A 222 -9.02 -15.60 -12.09
CA VAL A 222 -9.52 -14.26 -12.36
C VAL A 222 -10.63 -14.34 -13.41
N ILE A 223 -11.76 -13.65 -13.16
CA ILE A 223 -12.84 -13.59 -14.14
C ILE A 223 -12.39 -12.83 -15.38
N PRO A 224 -12.39 -13.45 -16.57
CA PRO A 224 -11.90 -12.82 -17.79
C PRO A 224 -12.60 -11.49 -18.10
N GLY A 225 -11.80 -10.47 -18.45
CA GLY A 225 -12.32 -9.15 -18.83
C GLY A 225 -12.72 -8.25 -17.65
N THR A 226 -12.56 -8.69 -16.41
CA THR A 226 -12.70 -7.82 -15.24
C THR A 226 -11.40 -7.01 -15.03
N LYS A 227 -11.53 -5.90 -14.34
CA LYS A 227 -10.39 -5.14 -13.82
C LYS A 227 -10.26 -5.42 -12.32
N GLU A 228 -9.06 -5.28 -11.85
CA GLU A 228 -8.75 -5.26 -10.42
C GLU A 228 -9.46 -4.10 -9.71
N ASP A 229 -9.81 -4.31 -8.46
CA ASP A 229 -10.14 -3.24 -7.53
C ASP A 229 -8.84 -2.76 -6.87
N ASN A 230 -8.60 -1.46 -6.85
CA ASN A 230 -7.42 -0.85 -6.22
C ASN A 230 -7.89 -0.08 -4.97
N TRP A 231 -7.51 -0.55 -3.80
CA TRP A 231 -7.86 0.06 -2.52
C TRP A 231 -6.61 0.56 -1.82
N VAL A 232 -6.65 1.78 -1.31
CA VAL A 232 -5.46 2.46 -0.81
C VAL A 232 -5.68 3.11 0.56
N TRP A 233 -4.58 3.30 1.29
CA TRP A 233 -4.62 4.07 2.53
C TRP A 233 -4.85 5.57 2.26
N SER A 234 -4.05 6.18 1.38
CA SER A 234 -4.20 7.60 0.99
C SER A 234 -4.64 7.69 -0.47
N PRO A 235 -5.84 8.23 -0.78
CA PRO A 235 -6.41 8.20 -2.11
C PRO A 235 -5.63 9.05 -3.11
N GLN A 236 -5.52 8.54 -4.33
CA GLN A 236 -4.76 9.17 -5.42
C GLN A 236 -5.64 10.08 -6.29
N GLY A 237 -6.98 9.90 -6.25
CA GLY A 237 -7.94 10.64 -7.08
C GLY A 237 -8.01 10.16 -8.53
N THR A 238 -7.26 9.12 -8.87
CA THR A 238 -7.26 8.42 -10.16
C THR A 238 -6.63 7.05 -9.98
N ILE A 239 -6.88 6.12 -10.92
CA ILE A 239 -6.27 4.77 -10.89
C ILE A 239 -4.79 4.89 -11.31
N ASN A 240 -3.96 5.28 -10.37
CA ASN A 240 -2.50 5.39 -10.54
C ASN A 240 -1.83 5.57 -9.16
N MET A 241 -1.03 4.61 -8.73
CA MET A 241 -0.28 4.71 -7.47
C MET A 241 0.92 5.64 -7.54
N HIS A 242 1.46 5.92 -8.75
CA HIS A 242 2.66 6.72 -8.95
C HIS A 242 2.39 8.25 -8.93
N ILE A 243 1.69 8.70 -7.87
CA ILE A 243 1.46 10.12 -7.59
C ILE A 243 1.96 10.41 -6.15
N PRO A 244 3.30 10.44 -5.93
CA PRO A 244 3.86 10.56 -4.57
C PRO A 244 3.38 11.79 -3.80
N GLU A 245 2.97 12.85 -4.50
CA GLU A 245 2.37 14.05 -3.87
C GLU A 245 1.11 13.74 -3.07
N ARG A 246 0.43 12.62 -3.37
CA ARG A 246 -0.81 12.17 -2.73
C ARG A 246 -0.61 11.08 -1.69
N TRP A 247 0.61 10.56 -1.56
CA TRP A 247 0.91 9.57 -0.54
C TRP A 247 0.79 10.15 0.85
N GLY A 248 0.47 9.31 1.80
CA GLY A 248 0.33 9.70 3.20
C GLY A 248 1.64 10.24 3.79
N ARG A 249 1.54 10.99 4.87
CA ARG A 249 2.68 11.55 5.60
C ARG A 249 2.90 10.75 6.88
N VAL A 250 4.03 10.11 6.98
CA VAL A 250 4.42 9.30 8.15
C VAL A 250 5.50 10.04 8.92
N ARG A 251 5.15 10.51 10.11
CA ARG A 251 6.07 11.19 11.01
C ARG A 251 6.67 10.22 12.00
N PHE A 252 8.00 10.17 12.07
CA PHE A 252 8.74 9.31 12.99
C PHE A 252 8.90 9.98 14.35
N VAL A 253 8.58 9.27 15.42
CA VAL A 253 8.68 9.77 16.80
C VAL A 253 9.33 8.73 17.71
N PRO A 254 9.92 9.17 18.84
CA PRO A 254 10.54 8.27 19.82
C PRO A 254 9.59 7.21 20.35
#